data_826b647110ec67f5a7f6866431cde4cf
#
_entry.id   826b647110ec67f5a7f6866431cde4cf
#
_cell.length_a   1.000
_cell.length_b   1.000
_cell.length_c   1.000
_cell.angle_alpha   90.00
_cell.angle_beta   90.00
_cell.angle_gamma   90.00
#
_symmetry.space_group_name_H-M   'P 1'
#
loop_
_entity.id
_entity.type
_entity.pdbx_description
1 polymer ?
#
loop_
_entity_poly.entity_id
_entity_poly.type
_entity_poly.pdbx_seq_one_letter_code
_entity_poly.pdbx_strand_id
1 'polypeptide(L)'
;TIIYALWLLMACCVVTACGGDDGINEGGKQQVEDQDEDDTKATLDESYEYKLPVIFHVIYKDANDASQYIPSARLQQLLTYVNMIYSGGLFGESENVNVKFVAATYDEKGNKLDTPGVEYVKWNGTYPISPLKFMGDNSGKYVSYLWDPNEYINVMMYNFADGGDSDEGTVLGISHMPYTIVGSTALEGLETTKAKNIQKRQLKYPHCVSINSLYANKNGNGGYYESDRYANSNHEATYISPFDVVVTLSHELGHYLGLFHAFSEHKVENADGTTTTDTSEGCYDTDYCEDTPSYNRTEYMEYIEYYMKSHSTPRLQNVLLRTPCEGDNYLSANIMDYSYTLGYKISAQQKARIRNVMYYSPLIPGPKKNGANTRAAGYEAEGKLDLKPIVIK
;
A
#
# COMPACT_ATOMS: atom_id res chain seq x y z
N THR A 1 1.04 -55.59 24.76
CA THR A 1 1.50 -56.87 24.15
C THR A 1 1.42 -56.79 22.63
N ILE A 2 2.58 -57.06 21.97
CA ILE A 2 2.77 -57.46 20.56
C ILE A 2 2.73 -56.32 19.55
N ILE A 3 3.86 -55.74 19.07
CA ILE A 3 5.05 -56.19 18.27
C ILE A 3 4.68 -56.67 16.87
N TYR A 4 5.42 -56.09 15.91
CA TYR A 4 5.96 -56.48 14.60
C TYR A 4 5.56 -55.49 13.51
N ALA A 5 6.38 -54.97 12.73
CA ALA A 5 7.79 -55.06 12.20
C ALA A 5 7.76 -54.65 10.72
N LEU A 6 8.65 -53.72 10.40
CA LEU A 6 9.48 -53.60 9.18
C LEU A 6 9.07 -54.33 7.90
N TRP A 7 9.06 -53.63 6.77
CA TRP A 7 9.77 -54.04 5.56
C TRP A 7 10.20 -52.86 4.69
N LEU A 8 11.51 -52.78 4.51
CA LEU A 8 12.26 -51.96 3.54
C LEU A 8 12.12 -52.61 2.17
N LEU A 9 11.96 -51.80 1.11
CA LEU A 9 12.31 -52.23 -0.23
C LEU A 9 13.01 -51.11 -1.00
N MET A 10 14.31 -51.28 -1.10
CA MET A 10 15.25 -50.56 -1.93
C MET A 10 15.13 -51.10 -3.36
N ALA A 11 14.99 -50.26 -4.35
CA ALA A 11 15.21 -50.62 -5.74
C ALA A 11 16.13 -49.60 -6.39
N CYS A 12 17.38 -50.00 -6.54
CA CYS A 12 18.38 -49.41 -7.45
C CYS A 12 17.94 -49.62 -8.89
N CYS A 13 18.03 -48.62 -9.73
CA CYS A 13 18.24 -48.79 -11.15
C CYS A 13 19.43 -47.97 -11.63
N VAL A 14 20.25 -48.64 -12.37
CA VAL A 14 21.63 -48.44 -12.72
C VAL A 14 21.76 -47.46 -13.90
N VAL A 15 22.82 -46.73 -13.85
CA VAL A 15 23.36 -45.78 -14.84
C VAL A 15 23.89 -46.53 -16.07
N THR A 16 23.72 -45.98 -17.25
CA THR A 16 24.65 -46.19 -18.35
C THR A 16 25.15 -44.88 -18.87
N ALA A 17 26.44 -44.67 -18.67
CA ALA A 17 27.23 -43.63 -19.27
C ALA A 17 27.69 -44.06 -20.67
N CYS A 18 27.73 -43.11 -21.61
CA CYS A 18 28.67 -43.12 -22.71
C CYS A 18 29.10 -41.71 -23.01
N GLY A 19 30.42 -41.56 -23.01
CA GLY A 19 31.12 -40.31 -23.06
C GLY A 19 31.50 -39.85 -24.45
N GLY A 20 32.23 -38.74 -24.51
CA GLY A 20 32.90 -38.09 -25.65
C GLY A 20 32.97 -36.61 -25.39
N ASP A 21 33.91 -36.17 -24.88
CA ASP A 21 35.19 -35.48 -25.06
C ASP A 21 35.10 -34.06 -25.67
N ASP A 22 35.83 -33.16 -25.01
CA ASP A 22 36.47 -31.92 -25.41
C ASP A 22 35.66 -30.61 -25.65
N GLY A 23 35.95 -29.65 -24.79
CA GLY A 23 35.80 -28.23 -25.11
C GLY A 23 35.72 -27.29 -23.89
N ILE A 24 36.86 -26.82 -23.46
CA ILE A 24 37.11 -25.75 -22.50
C ILE A 24 36.31 -24.50 -22.85
N ASN A 25 35.51 -23.87 -21.96
CA ASN A 25 35.79 -22.56 -21.35
C ASN A 25 34.61 -21.94 -20.61
N GLU A 26 34.92 -21.45 -19.42
CA GLU A 26 34.55 -20.21 -18.74
C GLU A 26 33.08 -19.82 -18.55
N GLY A 27 32.79 -19.52 -17.31
CA GLY A 27 31.74 -18.63 -16.87
C GLY A 27 30.52 -19.31 -16.27
N GLY A 28 30.66 -19.73 -15.03
CA GLY A 28 29.53 -20.14 -14.20
C GLY A 28 28.56 -18.99 -14.00
N LYS A 29 27.56 -18.91 -14.85
CA LYS A 29 26.28 -18.27 -14.50
C LYS A 29 25.49 -19.34 -13.76
N GLN A 30 25.47 -19.26 -12.44
CA GLN A 30 24.42 -19.91 -11.66
C GLN A 30 23.09 -19.39 -12.21
N GLN A 31 22.32 -20.28 -12.81
CA GLN A 31 20.92 -20.05 -13.09
C GLN A 31 20.26 -19.79 -11.74
N VAL A 32 19.88 -18.53 -11.52
CA VAL A 32 18.86 -18.19 -10.55
C VAL A 32 17.62 -18.92 -11.04
N GLU A 33 17.14 -19.90 -10.28
CA GLU A 33 15.82 -20.48 -10.52
C GLU A 33 14.82 -19.32 -10.49
N ASP A 34 14.35 -18.95 -11.67
CA ASP A 34 13.29 -17.99 -11.85
C ASP A 34 12.03 -18.55 -11.22
N GLN A 35 11.69 -18.03 -10.02
CA GLN A 35 10.37 -18.28 -9.43
C GLN A 35 9.24 -17.61 -10.25
N ASP A 36 9.58 -16.89 -11.33
CA ASP A 36 8.64 -16.17 -12.19
C ASP A 36 8.11 -17.01 -13.38
N GLU A 37 8.68 -18.19 -13.67
CA GLU A 37 8.19 -18.99 -14.82
C GLU A 37 6.84 -19.70 -14.55
N ASP A 38 6.41 -19.84 -13.30
CA ASP A 38 5.15 -20.52 -12.96
C ASP A 38 3.95 -19.58 -12.98
N ASP A 39 4.15 -18.28 -12.76
CA ASP A 39 3.06 -17.29 -12.72
C ASP A 39 2.48 -16.93 -14.11
N THR A 40 3.21 -17.16 -15.20
CA THR A 40 2.74 -16.85 -16.56
C THR A 40 1.66 -17.80 -17.07
N LYS A 41 1.45 -18.93 -16.39
CA LYS A 41 0.40 -19.93 -16.69
C LYS A 41 -0.76 -19.90 -15.71
N ALA A 42 -0.67 -19.11 -14.63
CA ALA A 42 -1.72 -19.01 -13.64
C ALA A 42 -2.97 -18.34 -14.26
N THR A 43 -4.14 -18.89 -13.97
CA THR A 43 -5.39 -18.24 -14.30
C THR A 43 -5.58 -17.04 -13.38
N LEU A 44 -5.57 -15.83 -13.93
CA LEU A 44 -5.78 -14.60 -13.19
C LEU A 44 -7.29 -14.39 -12.93
N ASP A 45 -7.83 -15.16 -12.01
CA ASP A 45 -9.22 -15.02 -11.54
C ASP A 45 -9.27 -14.47 -10.11
N GLU A 46 -10.46 -14.46 -9.50
CA GLU A 46 -10.66 -13.93 -8.15
C GLU A 46 -9.95 -14.74 -7.05
N SER A 47 -9.56 -16.01 -7.33
CA SER A 47 -8.84 -16.86 -6.39
C SER A 47 -7.32 -16.68 -6.41
N TYR A 48 -6.80 -16.03 -7.46
CA TYR A 48 -5.37 -15.81 -7.59
C TYR A 48 -4.87 -14.85 -6.50
N GLU A 49 -3.94 -15.30 -5.66
CA GLU A 49 -3.29 -14.46 -4.64
C GLU A 49 -2.11 -13.71 -5.25
N TYR A 50 -2.20 -12.38 -5.33
CA TYR A 50 -1.09 -11.54 -5.72
C TYR A 50 -0.09 -11.39 -4.57
N LYS A 51 1.18 -11.68 -4.83
CA LYS A 51 2.29 -11.37 -3.92
C LYS A 51 2.97 -10.11 -4.40
N LEU A 52 2.82 -9.03 -3.64
CA LEU A 52 3.32 -7.70 -4.01
C LEU A 52 4.59 -7.40 -3.20
N PRO A 53 5.77 -7.38 -3.83
CA PRO A 53 7.01 -7.02 -3.16
C PRO A 53 6.98 -5.55 -2.69
N VAL A 54 7.21 -5.33 -1.40
CA VAL A 54 7.27 -4.00 -0.77
C VAL A 54 8.70 -3.69 -0.38
N ILE A 55 9.14 -2.48 -0.70
CA ILE A 55 10.38 -1.89 -0.22
C ILE A 55 10.08 -0.63 0.57
N PHE A 56 10.49 -0.61 1.84
CA PHE A 56 10.47 0.58 2.67
C PHE A 56 11.77 1.35 2.50
N HIS A 57 11.71 2.56 2.00
CA HIS A 57 12.80 3.50 1.94
C HIS A 57 12.77 4.36 3.19
N VAL A 58 13.57 3.98 4.20
CA VAL A 58 13.70 4.74 5.45
C VAL A 58 14.61 5.92 5.21
N ILE A 59 14.02 7.10 4.99
CA ILE A 59 14.74 8.34 4.68
C ILE A 59 15.00 9.09 5.99
N TYR A 60 16.25 9.13 6.41
CA TYR A 60 16.65 9.68 7.70
C TYR A 60 17.77 10.72 7.59
N LYS A 61 17.81 11.65 8.53
CA LYS A 61 18.91 12.61 8.71
C LYS A 61 19.80 12.25 9.89
N ASP A 62 19.19 11.75 10.97
CA ASP A 62 19.89 11.27 12.16
C ASP A 62 19.55 9.79 12.42
N ALA A 63 20.56 8.92 12.32
CA ALA A 63 20.39 7.49 12.58
C ALA A 63 20.16 7.14 14.06
N ASN A 64 20.42 8.09 14.99
CA ASN A 64 20.16 7.91 16.42
C ASN A 64 18.73 8.33 16.81
N ASP A 65 18.01 9.00 15.92
CA ASP A 65 16.63 9.39 16.13
C ASP A 65 15.70 8.25 15.73
N ALA A 66 15.08 7.63 16.75
CA ALA A 66 14.19 6.49 16.55
C ALA A 66 12.90 6.83 15.77
N SER A 67 12.54 8.10 15.62
CA SER A 67 11.43 8.54 14.78
C SER A 67 11.81 8.61 13.30
N GLN A 68 13.10 8.67 12.99
CA GLN A 68 13.63 8.73 11.63
C GLN A 68 14.17 7.38 11.16
N TYR A 69 14.94 6.69 12.02
CA TYR A 69 15.59 5.42 11.72
C TYR A 69 14.78 4.25 12.25
N ILE A 70 13.73 3.89 11.50
CA ILE A 70 12.81 2.83 11.92
C ILE A 70 13.47 1.47 11.77
N PRO A 71 13.51 0.61 12.82
CA PRO A 71 14.11 -0.72 12.73
C PRO A 71 13.39 -1.62 11.72
N SER A 72 14.14 -2.40 10.96
CA SER A 72 13.60 -3.33 9.96
C SER A 72 12.59 -4.33 10.53
N ALA A 73 12.86 -4.86 11.74
CA ALA A 73 11.93 -5.76 12.42
C ALA A 73 10.56 -5.10 12.67
N ARG A 74 10.55 -3.78 12.93
CA ARG A 74 9.31 -3.02 13.08
C ARG A 74 8.55 -2.92 11.76
N LEU A 75 9.23 -2.62 10.67
CA LEU A 75 8.62 -2.51 9.34
C LEU A 75 8.04 -3.86 8.88
N GLN A 76 8.73 -4.96 9.14
CA GLN A 76 8.23 -6.30 8.87
C GLN A 76 7.00 -6.65 9.73
N GLN A 77 6.97 -6.19 10.99
CA GLN A 77 5.80 -6.33 11.85
C GLN A 77 4.60 -5.54 11.30
N LEU A 78 4.80 -4.29 10.86
CA LEU A 78 3.76 -3.48 10.23
C LEU A 78 3.19 -4.17 8.99
N LEU A 79 4.06 -4.70 8.14
CA LEU A 79 3.64 -5.43 6.94
C LEU A 79 2.82 -6.68 7.28
N THR A 80 3.19 -7.39 8.37
CA THR A 80 2.39 -8.51 8.88
C THR A 80 1.00 -8.07 9.29
N TYR A 81 0.88 -6.96 10.00
CA TYR A 81 -0.41 -6.43 10.47
C TYR A 81 -1.29 -5.91 9.33
N VAL A 82 -0.69 -5.25 8.32
CA VAL A 82 -1.40 -4.87 7.09
C VAL A 82 -1.96 -6.09 6.37
N ASN A 83 -1.18 -7.17 6.26
CA ASN A 83 -1.67 -8.42 5.66
C ASN A 83 -2.84 -9.04 6.44
N MET A 84 -2.88 -8.90 7.77
CA MET A 84 -4.03 -9.34 8.57
C MET A 84 -5.30 -8.59 8.17
N ILE A 85 -5.21 -7.28 7.86
CA ILE A 85 -6.34 -6.48 7.40
C ILE A 85 -6.78 -6.92 6.00
N TYR A 86 -5.87 -7.03 5.04
CA TYR A 86 -6.17 -7.36 3.65
C TYR A 86 -6.60 -8.82 3.43
N SER A 87 -6.31 -9.72 4.38
CA SER A 87 -6.82 -11.10 4.35
C SER A 87 -8.31 -11.21 4.69
N GLY A 88 -8.90 -10.16 5.26
CA GLY A 88 -10.31 -10.09 5.62
C GLY A 88 -10.73 -10.99 6.80
N GLY A 89 -11.88 -10.70 7.37
CA GLY A 89 -12.57 -11.58 8.33
C GLY A 89 -11.96 -11.70 9.73
N LEU A 90 -10.72 -11.28 9.97
CA LEU A 90 -10.01 -11.49 11.23
C LEU A 90 -10.49 -10.56 12.35
N PHE A 91 -10.78 -9.30 12.02
CA PHE A 91 -11.21 -8.27 12.98
C PHE A 91 -12.71 -8.00 12.94
N GLY A 92 -13.44 -8.65 12.04
CA GLY A 92 -14.84 -8.48 11.75
C GLY A 92 -15.15 -8.80 10.29
N GLU A 93 -16.36 -8.50 9.85
CA GLU A 93 -16.77 -8.72 8.46
C GLU A 93 -15.97 -7.83 7.51
N SER A 94 -15.23 -8.44 6.60
CA SER A 94 -14.42 -7.79 5.60
C SER A 94 -14.07 -8.76 4.49
N GLU A 95 -13.88 -8.26 3.27
CA GLU A 95 -13.46 -9.08 2.14
C GLU A 95 -11.99 -9.48 2.23
N ASN A 96 -11.69 -10.71 1.84
CA ASN A 96 -10.32 -11.11 1.50
C ASN A 96 -10.02 -10.64 0.06
N VAL A 97 -9.04 -9.78 -0.07
CA VAL A 97 -8.67 -9.18 -1.36
C VAL A 97 -7.84 -10.12 -2.23
N ASN A 98 -7.32 -11.21 -1.67
CA ASN A 98 -6.33 -12.08 -2.29
C ASN A 98 -5.08 -11.31 -2.76
N VAL A 99 -4.60 -10.43 -1.89
CA VAL A 99 -3.35 -9.67 -2.04
C VAL A 99 -2.52 -9.90 -0.79
N LYS A 100 -1.24 -10.19 -0.97
CA LYS A 100 -0.26 -10.33 0.10
C LYS A 100 0.93 -9.43 -0.16
N PHE A 101 1.15 -8.48 0.71
CA PHE A 101 2.34 -7.64 0.70
C PHE A 101 3.51 -8.42 1.29
N VAL A 102 4.58 -8.59 0.54
CA VAL A 102 5.75 -9.35 0.95
C VAL A 102 6.98 -8.45 0.99
N ALA A 103 7.86 -8.63 1.97
CA ALA A 103 9.11 -7.89 2.02
C ALA A 103 9.97 -8.24 0.79
N ALA A 104 10.45 -7.25 0.04
CA ALA A 104 11.37 -7.48 -1.07
C ALA A 104 12.63 -8.20 -0.57
N THR A 105 13.02 -9.28 -1.23
CA THR A 105 14.20 -10.08 -0.84
C THR A 105 15.42 -9.82 -1.71
N TYR A 106 15.21 -9.24 -2.90
CA TYR A 106 16.27 -8.90 -3.85
C TYR A 106 16.11 -7.44 -4.28
N ASP A 107 17.22 -6.80 -4.62
CA ASP A 107 17.22 -5.46 -5.21
C ASP A 107 16.94 -5.51 -6.73
N GLU A 108 16.82 -4.32 -7.37
CA GLU A 108 16.59 -4.19 -8.82
C GLU A 108 17.68 -4.85 -9.68
N LYS A 109 18.84 -5.17 -9.11
CA LYS A 109 19.98 -5.83 -9.78
C LYS A 109 20.02 -7.33 -9.53
N GLY A 110 19.08 -7.86 -8.75
CA GLY A 110 19.03 -9.26 -8.36
C GLY A 110 19.98 -9.63 -7.22
N ASN A 111 20.54 -8.68 -6.49
CA ASN A 111 21.33 -8.96 -5.30
C ASN A 111 20.39 -9.20 -4.12
N LYS A 112 20.69 -10.24 -3.34
CA LYS A 112 19.95 -10.52 -2.12
C LYS A 112 20.16 -9.41 -1.09
N LEU A 113 19.08 -8.93 -0.50
CA LEU A 113 19.13 -7.91 0.55
C LEU A 113 19.55 -8.52 1.88
N ASP A 114 20.47 -7.87 2.58
CA ASP A 114 20.84 -8.22 3.96
C ASP A 114 19.65 -8.04 4.91
N THR A 115 18.82 -7.04 4.61
CA THR A 115 17.60 -6.71 5.37
C THR A 115 16.40 -6.71 4.42
N PRO A 116 15.64 -7.82 4.33
CA PRO A 116 14.51 -7.91 3.41
C PRO A 116 13.50 -6.76 3.61
N GLY A 117 13.09 -6.17 2.48
CA GLY A 117 12.06 -5.13 2.42
C GLY A 117 12.47 -3.77 2.94
N VAL A 118 13.75 -3.50 3.24
CA VAL A 118 14.17 -2.22 3.81
C VAL A 118 15.44 -1.70 3.16
N GLU A 119 15.40 -0.43 2.74
CA GLU A 119 16.54 0.37 2.33
C GLU A 119 16.66 1.60 3.24
N TYR A 120 17.85 1.86 3.76
CA TYR A 120 18.13 3.04 4.59
C TYR A 120 18.80 4.14 3.76
N VAL A 121 18.11 5.27 3.60
CA VAL A 121 18.53 6.37 2.74
C VAL A 121 18.91 7.59 3.57
N LYS A 122 20.18 7.94 3.58
CA LYS A 122 20.68 9.16 4.24
C LYS A 122 20.22 10.40 3.48
N TRP A 123 19.45 11.27 4.15
CA TRP A 123 18.97 12.51 3.56
C TRP A 123 19.94 13.67 3.79
N ASN A 124 20.30 14.38 2.72
CA ASN A 124 21.23 15.51 2.77
C ASN A 124 20.52 16.87 2.69
N GLY A 125 19.20 16.89 2.49
CA GLY A 125 18.39 18.10 2.38
C GLY A 125 17.84 18.62 3.71
N THR A 126 16.89 19.55 3.61
CA THR A 126 16.10 20.01 4.76
C THR A 126 15.25 18.86 5.31
N TYR A 127 15.22 18.73 6.63
CA TYR A 127 14.45 17.70 7.35
C TYR A 127 13.76 18.35 8.56
N PRO A 128 12.50 18.07 8.86
CA PRO A 128 11.56 17.15 8.20
C PRO A 128 11.30 17.49 6.71
N ILE A 129 10.72 16.56 5.96
CA ILE A 129 10.47 16.68 4.52
C ILE A 129 8.99 16.98 4.29
N SER A 130 8.68 18.00 3.47
CA SER A 130 7.29 18.27 3.07
C SER A 130 6.77 17.14 2.16
N PRO A 131 5.73 16.39 2.58
CA PRO A 131 5.21 15.30 1.78
C PRO A 131 4.61 15.78 0.45
N LEU A 132 3.89 16.90 0.45
CA LEU A 132 3.32 17.47 -0.77
C LEU A 132 4.39 17.88 -1.79
N LYS A 133 5.50 18.48 -1.32
CA LYS A 133 6.62 18.83 -2.21
C LYS A 133 7.37 17.60 -2.72
N PHE A 134 7.48 16.55 -1.90
CA PHE A 134 8.10 15.30 -2.32
C PHE A 134 7.25 14.58 -3.35
N MET A 135 5.98 14.37 -3.06
CA MET A 135 5.03 13.65 -3.92
C MET A 135 4.69 14.43 -5.19
N GLY A 136 4.58 15.75 -5.13
CA GLY A 136 4.24 16.61 -6.26
C GLY A 136 5.43 17.03 -7.14
N ASP A 137 6.66 16.61 -6.83
CA ASP A 137 7.84 16.96 -7.65
C ASP A 137 7.77 16.28 -9.02
N ASN A 138 7.76 17.12 -10.07
CA ASN A 138 7.71 16.68 -11.47
C ASN A 138 9.03 16.81 -12.22
N SER A 139 10.10 17.13 -11.52
CA SER A 139 11.43 17.27 -12.12
C SER A 139 12.11 15.93 -12.43
N GLY A 140 11.56 14.84 -11.88
CA GLY A 140 12.18 13.52 -11.92
C GLY A 140 13.27 13.30 -10.86
N LYS A 141 13.55 14.29 -10.03
CA LYS A 141 14.56 14.22 -8.98
C LYS A 141 14.31 13.05 -8.01
N TYR A 142 13.08 12.93 -7.53
CA TYR A 142 12.73 11.91 -6.54
C TYR A 142 12.41 10.54 -7.14
N VAL A 143 12.27 10.44 -8.47
CA VAL A 143 12.19 9.14 -9.16
C VAL A 143 13.44 8.29 -8.94
N SER A 144 14.59 8.91 -8.69
CA SER A 144 15.84 8.21 -8.40
C SER A 144 15.81 7.41 -7.08
N TYR A 145 14.92 7.74 -6.17
CA TYR A 145 14.73 7.01 -4.91
C TYR A 145 13.84 5.78 -5.05
N LEU A 146 13.07 5.68 -6.13
CA LEU A 146 12.22 4.52 -6.37
C LEU A 146 13.05 3.31 -6.78
N TRP A 147 12.61 2.15 -6.39
CA TRP A 147 12.83 0.92 -7.14
C TRP A 147 11.74 0.79 -8.21
N ASP A 148 11.93 -0.05 -9.23
CA ASP A 148 10.99 -0.11 -10.36
C ASP A 148 9.54 -0.37 -9.86
N PRO A 149 8.60 0.57 -10.07
CA PRO A 149 7.24 0.40 -9.57
C PRO A 149 6.48 -0.77 -10.21
N ASN A 150 6.96 -1.31 -11.33
CA ASN A 150 6.40 -2.52 -11.93
C ASN A 150 6.76 -3.80 -11.16
N GLU A 151 7.81 -3.74 -10.33
CA GLU A 151 8.31 -4.89 -9.56
C GLU A 151 8.15 -4.69 -8.06
N TYR A 152 8.09 -3.44 -7.58
CA TYR A 152 8.07 -3.11 -6.16
C TYR A 152 7.04 -2.03 -5.83
N ILE A 153 6.32 -2.20 -4.72
CA ILE A 153 5.61 -1.10 -4.08
C ILE A 153 6.63 -0.32 -3.25
N ASN A 154 6.82 0.95 -3.59
CA ASN A 154 7.73 1.84 -2.90
C ASN A 154 7.01 2.56 -1.76
N VAL A 155 7.43 2.35 -0.52
CA VAL A 155 6.91 3.03 0.67
C VAL A 155 8.00 3.89 1.27
N MET A 156 7.86 5.22 1.17
CA MET A 156 8.77 6.20 1.71
C MET A 156 8.44 6.47 3.17
N MET A 157 9.41 6.29 4.07
CA MET A 157 9.24 6.50 5.52
C MET A 157 10.12 7.67 5.95
N TYR A 158 9.53 8.81 6.33
CA TYR A 158 10.26 9.98 6.80
C TYR A 158 9.37 10.86 7.69
N ASN A 159 9.96 11.72 8.55
CA ASN A 159 9.17 12.68 9.31
C ASN A 159 8.64 13.75 8.36
N PHE A 160 7.34 13.94 8.38
CA PHE A 160 6.68 14.96 7.59
C PHE A 160 6.93 16.34 8.20
N ALA A 161 7.35 17.29 7.38
CA ALA A 161 7.27 18.68 7.76
C ALA A 161 5.78 19.05 7.86
N ASP A 162 5.41 19.71 8.95
CA ASP A 162 4.07 20.26 9.11
C ASP A 162 3.80 21.13 7.89
N GLY A 163 2.95 20.65 7.02
CA GLY A 163 2.45 21.46 5.92
C GLY A 163 1.63 22.54 6.55
N GLY A 164 2.01 23.78 6.40
CA GLY A 164 1.44 24.96 7.02
C GLY A 164 -0.09 25.19 6.91
N ASP A 165 -0.86 24.17 6.67
CA ASP A 165 -2.31 24.12 6.73
C ASP A 165 -2.73 23.55 8.08
N SER A 166 -2.73 24.45 9.08
CA SER A 166 -3.15 24.18 10.46
C SER A 166 -4.63 23.75 10.59
N ASP A 167 -5.41 23.81 9.54
CA ASP A 167 -6.85 23.55 9.57
C ASP A 167 -7.22 22.08 9.23
N GLU A 168 -6.30 21.31 8.64
CA GLU A 168 -6.58 19.92 8.22
C GLU A 168 -6.05 18.83 9.19
N GLY A 169 -5.37 19.22 10.26
CA GLY A 169 -4.78 18.26 11.22
C GLY A 169 -3.44 17.70 10.76
N THR A 170 -2.96 16.66 11.46
CA THR A 170 -1.68 16.03 11.20
C THR A 170 -1.78 15.04 10.03
N VAL A 171 -1.00 15.24 8.97
CA VAL A 171 -0.91 14.29 7.86
C VAL A 171 -0.07 13.07 8.28
N LEU A 172 -0.67 11.88 8.21
CA LEU A 172 -0.05 10.62 8.61
C LEU A 172 0.51 9.85 7.42
N GLY A 173 -0.15 9.96 6.27
CA GLY A 173 0.23 9.32 5.02
C GLY A 173 -0.19 10.15 3.82
N ILE A 174 0.31 9.78 2.66
CA ILE A 174 -0.04 10.37 1.37
C ILE A 174 0.34 9.38 0.28
N SER A 175 -0.52 9.20 -0.71
CA SER A 175 -0.31 8.22 -1.77
C SER A 175 -0.49 8.80 -3.16
N HIS A 176 0.20 8.22 -4.13
CA HIS A 176 -0.16 8.33 -5.53
C HIS A 176 -1.23 7.29 -5.86
N MET A 177 -2.29 7.72 -6.56
CA MET A 177 -3.28 6.83 -7.12
C MET A 177 -2.71 6.12 -8.38
N PRO A 178 -3.18 4.90 -8.69
CA PRO A 178 -2.76 4.22 -9.90
C PRO A 178 -3.37 4.87 -11.16
N TYR A 179 -2.77 4.57 -12.31
CA TYR A 179 -3.39 4.90 -13.60
C TYR A 179 -4.29 3.77 -14.05
N THR A 180 -5.38 4.10 -14.75
CA THR A 180 -6.21 3.10 -15.43
C THR A 180 -6.01 3.15 -16.94
N ILE A 181 -6.10 2.01 -17.59
CA ILE A 181 -5.95 1.94 -19.06
C ILE A 181 -7.23 2.40 -19.73
N VAL A 182 -7.12 3.27 -20.73
CA VAL A 182 -8.26 3.71 -21.54
C VAL A 182 -8.97 2.50 -22.15
N GLY A 183 -10.28 2.40 -21.98
CA GLY A 183 -11.11 1.34 -22.55
C GLY A 183 -12.18 0.85 -21.58
N SER A 184 -12.74 -0.32 -21.85
CA SER A 184 -13.86 -0.91 -21.09
C SER A 184 -13.49 -1.37 -19.69
N THR A 185 -12.21 -1.44 -19.36
CA THR A 185 -11.71 -1.81 -18.03
C THR A 185 -11.26 -0.58 -17.20
N ALA A 186 -11.42 0.62 -17.76
CA ALA A 186 -11.09 1.86 -17.05
C ALA A 186 -11.95 2.02 -15.81
N LEU A 187 -11.30 2.42 -14.71
CA LEU A 187 -11.99 2.72 -13.46
C LEU A 187 -12.32 4.22 -13.39
N GLU A 188 -13.54 4.50 -13.03
CA GLU A 188 -14.00 5.86 -12.79
C GLU A 188 -13.22 6.52 -11.64
N GLY A 189 -12.95 7.81 -11.79
CA GLY A 189 -12.17 8.61 -10.84
C GLY A 189 -10.66 8.56 -10.99
N LEU A 190 -10.10 7.55 -11.67
CA LEU A 190 -8.65 7.42 -11.89
C LEU A 190 -8.20 8.13 -13.16
N GLU A 191 -6.97 8.64 -13.14
CA GLU A 191 -6.30 9.16 -14.33
C GLU A 191 -6.07 8.06 -15.37
N THR A 192 -6.38 8.36 -16.63
CA THR A 192 -6.31 7.40 -17.71
C THR A 192 -5.00 7.49 -18.51
N THR A 193 -4.51 6.34 -18.96
CA THR A 193 -3.37 6.25 -19.87
C THR A 193 -3.61 5.26 -21.00
N LYS A 194 -2.99 5.49 -22.16
CA LYS A 194 -2.92 4.50 -23.25
C LYS A 194 -1.73 3.56 -23.11
N ALA A 195 -0.75 3.95 -22.29
CA ALA A 195 0.47 3.18 -22.08
C ALA A 195 0.21 2.00 -21.14
N LYS A 196 0.28 0.78 -21.66
CA LYS A 196 0.13 -0.46 -20.88
C LYS A 196 1.39 -0.76 -20.05
N ASN A 197 2.57 -0.39 -20.58
CA ASN A 197 3.86 -0.53 -19.93
C ASN A 197 4.48 0.85 -19.77
N ILE A 198 4.80 1.23 -18.54
CA ILE A 198 5.45 2.49 -18.22
C ILE A 198 6.73 2.14 -17.47
N GLN A 199 7.87 2.52 -18.01
CA GLN A 199 9.15 2.27 -17.38
C GLN A 199 9.49 3.37 -16.36
N LYS A 200 10.16 3.02 -15.27
CA LYS A 200 10.63 3.96 -14.23
C LYS A 200 11.30 5.21 -14.84
N ARG A 201 12.15 5.03 -15.88
CA ARG A 201 12.85 6.14 -16.56
C ARG A 201 11.92 7.16 -17.25
N GLN A 202 10.66 6.78 -17.51
CA GLN A 202 9.66 7.64 -18.16
C GLN A 202 8.89 8.50 -17.14
N LEU A 203 9.01 8.19 -15.85
CA LEU A 203 8.31 8.92 -14.79
C LEU A 203 8.92 10.30 -14.55
N LYS A 204 8.07 11.30 -14.36
CA LYS A 204 8.41 12.62 -13.82
C LYS A 204 8.18 12.68 -12.32
N TYR A 205 7.14 12.03 -11.83
CA TYR A 205 6.71 11.99 -10.43
C TYR A 205 7.18 10.72 -9.73
N PRO A 206 7.48 10.76 -8.42
CA PRO A 206 7.88 9.58 -7.65
C PRO A 206 6.66 8.73 -7.29
N HIS A 207 6.22 7.84 -8.19
CA HIS A 207 5.04 6.99 -7.96
C HIS A 207 5.24 6.05 -6.78
N CYS A 208 4.72 6.42 -5.61
CA CYS A 208 4.94 5.76 -4.33
C CYS A 208 3.87 6.09 -3.30
N VAL A 209 3.98 5.45 -2.14
CA VAL A 209 3.32 5.79 -0.88
C VAL A 209 4.33 6.49 0.02
N SER A 210 3.93 7.50 0.78
CA SER A 210 4.73 8.12 1.85
C SER A 210 4.00 8.05 3.18
N ILE A 211 4.71 7.65 4.23
CA ILE A 211 4.20 7.50 5.59
C ILE A 211 5.02 8.36 6.55
N ASN A 212 4.34 9.08 7.42
CA ASN A 212 4.97 9.87 8.48
C ASN A 212 5.62 8.95 9.51
N SER A 213 6.94 8.82 9.44
CA SER A 213 7.69 7.91 10.30
C SER A 213 7.65 8.26 11.79
N LEU A 214 7.23 9.49 12.13
CA LEU A 214 7.06 9.94 13.52
C LEU A 214 6.15 9.00 14.34
N TYR A 215 5.16 8.39 13.70
CA TYR A 215 4.19 7.50 14.33
C TYR A 215 4.49 6.00 14.10
N ALA A 216 5.53 5.67 13.35
CA ALA A 216 5.83 4.28 12.98
C ALA A 216 6.50 3.47 14.08
N ASN A 217 7.21 4.14 15.01
CA ASN A 217 7.95 3.50 16.08
C ASN A 217 7.32 3.81 17.45
N LYS A 218 8.00 3.40 18.52
CA LYS A 218 7.54 3.62 19.89
C LYS A 218 7.42 5.11 20.22
N ASN A 219 6.35 5.43 20.92
CA ASN A 219 6.13 6.76 21.49
C ASN A 219 7.04 7.00 22.73
N GLY A 220 6.98 8.21 23.28
CA GLY A 220 7.79 8.61 24.45
C GLY A 220 7.54 7.77 25.72
N ASN A 221 6.44 7.02 25.79
CA ASN A 221 6.10 6.12 26.89
C ASN A 221 6.50 4.66 26.62
N GLY A 222 7.16 4.38 25.50
CA GLY A 222 7.63 3.06 25.10
C GLY A 222 6.58 2.14 24.48
N GLY A 223 5.31 2.57 24.35
CA GLY A 223 4.25 1.90 23.59
C GLY A 223 4.27 2.29 22.12
N TYR A 224 3.56 1.55 21.30
CA TYR A 224 3.30 1.92 19.92
C TYR A 224 2.02 2.76 19.81
N TYR A 225 1.82 3.39 18.64
CA TYR A 225 0.64 4.21 18.37
C TYR A 225 -0.56 3.40 17.89
N GLU A 226 -0.33 2.19 17.33
CA GLU A 226 -1.42 1.34 16.87
C GLU A 226 -2.25 0.75 17.99
N SER A 227 -3.46 0.30 17.65
CA SER A 227 -4.33 -0.41 18.57
C SER A 227 -3.73 -1.77 18.99
N ASP A 228 -4.13 -2.27 20.15
CA ASP A 228 -3.61 -3.52 20.71
C ASP A 228 -4.19 -4.79 20.05
N ARG A 229 -5.21 -4.67 19.18
CA ARG A 229 -5.89 -5.79 18.53
C ARG A 229 -4.97 -6.70 17.71
N TYR A 230 -3.91 -6.14 17.13
CA TYR A 230 -2.99 -6.91 16.29
C TYR A 230 -2.17 -7.94 17.09
N ALA A 231 -1.90 -7.65 18.34
CA ALA A 231 -1.16 -8.51 19.26
C ALA A 231 -2.06 -9.36 20.16
N ASN A 232 -3.36 -9.05 20.24
CA ASN A 232 -4.32 -9.79 21.06
C ASN A 232 -4.75 -11.08 20.39
N SER A 233 -4.84 -12.16 21.13
CA SER A 233 -5.24 -13.48 20.62
C SER A 233 -6.70 -13.55 20.12
N ASN A 234 -7.58 -12.68 20.66
CA ASN A 234 -8.98 -12.55 20.23
C ASN A 234 -9.16 -11.46 19.15
N HIS A 235 -8.09 -10.74 18.79
CA HIS A 235 -8.11 -9.65 17.80
C HIS A 235 -9.09 -8.50 18.10
N GLU A 236 -9.51 -8.36 19.35
CA GLU A 236 -10.35 -7.26 19.79
C GLU A 236 -9.50 -6.08 20.27
N ALA A 237 -9.90 -4.87 19.87
CA ALA A 237 -9.25 -3.65 20.32
C ALA A 237 -9.84 -3.20 21.67
N THR A 238 -8.97 -2.94 22.67
CA THR A 238 -9.39 -2.28 23.90
C THR A 238 -9.30 -0.74 23.77
N TYR A 239 -8.52 -0.26 22.82
CA TYR A 239 -8.44 1.14 22.44
C TYR A 239 -8.17 1.27 20.94
N ILE A 240 -8.51 2.41 20.38
CA ILE A 240 -8.12 2.84 19.03
C ILE A 240 -7.31 4.12 19.13
N SER A 241 -6.43 4.31 18.18
CA SER A 241 -5.60 5.52 18.08
C SER A 241 -5.85 6.21 16.75
N PRO A 242 -6.03 7.53 16.72
CA PRO A 242 -6.09 8.27 15.45
C PRO A 242 -4.73 8.30 14.73
N PHE A 243 -3.66 7.84 15.40
CA PHE A 243 -2.31 7.73 14.85
C PHE A 243 -1.89 6.28 14.61
N ASP A 244 -2.85 5.37 14.43
CA ASP A 244 -2.56 3.95 14.16
C ASP A 244 -1.87 3.81 12.80
N VAL A 245 -0.55 3.57 12.84
CA VAL A 245 0.28 3.47 11.64
C VAL A 245 -0.07 2.26 10.78
N VAL A 246 -0.67 1.20 11.35
CA VAL A 246 -1.12 0.03 10.59
C VAL A 246 -2.35 0.40 9.75
N VAL A 247 -3.29 1.15 10.35
CA VAL A 247 -4.44 1.70 9.63
C VAL A 247 -3.96 2.67 8.56
N THR A 248 -3.06 3.60 8.91
CA THR A 248 -2.49 4.56 7.95
C THR A 248 -1.85 3.85 6.77
N LEU A 249 -0.95 2.89 7.00
CA LEU A 249 -0.29 2.17 5.92
C LEU A 249 -1.28 1.37 5.07
N SER A 250 -2.29 0.75 5.70
CA SER A 250 -3.36 0.03 4.98
C SER A 250 -4.19 0.98 4.12
N HIS A 251 -4.50 2.17 4.63
CA HIS A 251 -5.22 3.23 3.95
C HIS A 251 -4.45 3.72 2.71
N GLU A 252 -3.18 4.09 2.88
CA GLU A 252 -2.36 4.57 1.77
C GLU A 252 -2.11 3.51 0.69
N LEU A 253 -1.96 2.25 1.10
CA LEU A 253 -1.93 1.13 0.14
C LEU A 253 -3.27 0.93 -0.55
N GLY A 254 -4.39 1.23 0.12
CA GLY A 254 -5.73 1.28 -0.49
C GLY A 254 -5.79 2.30 -1.63
N HIS A 255 -5.31 3.52 -1.40
CA HIS A 255 -5.19 4.54 -2.44
C HIS A 255 -4.27 4.11 -3.58
N TYR A 256 -3.09 3.57 -3.25
CA TYR A 256 -2.15 3.05 -4.24
C TYR A 256 -2.77 1.93 -5.11
N LEU A 257 -3.75 1.22 -4.58
CA LEU A 257 -4.53 0.19 -5.28
C LEU A 257 -5.91 0.67 -5.78
N GLY A 258 -6.16 1.98 -5.84
CA GLY A 258 -7.30 2.60 -6.53
C GLY A 258 -8.53 2.89 -5.70
N LEU A 259 -8.46 2.84 -4.38
CA LEU A 259 -9.56 3.21 -3.50
C LEU A 259 -9.57 4.71 -3.19
N PHE A 260 -10.75 5.28 -3.09
CA PHE A 260 -11.02 6.63 -2.63
C PHE A 260 -11.54 6.62 -1.18
N HIS A 261 -11.62 7.79 -0.55
CA HIS A 261 -12.17 7.92 0.80
C HIS A 261 -13.63 7.52 0.87
N ALA A 262 -14.02 6.79 1.92
CA ALA A 262 -15.39 6.34 2.16
C ALA A 262 -16.28 7.43 2.81
N PHE A 263 -15.98 8.70 2.55
CA PHE A 263 -16.81 9.84 2.94
C PHE A 263 -16.99 10.78 1.75
N SER A 264 -18.03 11.61 1.82
CA SER A 264 -18.34 12.55 0.75
C SER A 264 -17.23 13.58 0.62
N GLU A 265 -16.64 13.67 -0.57
CA GLU A 265 -15.71 14.72 -0.95
C GLU A 265 -15.82 15.02 -2.43
N HIS A 266 -15.69 16.27 -2.80
CA HIS A 266 -15.70 16.66 -4.20
C HIS A 266 -14.60 17.66 -4.49
N LYS A 267 -14.15 17.65 -5.73
CA LYS A 267 -13.11 18.55 -6.19
C LYS A 267 -13.74 19.87 -6.65
N VAL A 268 -13.28 20.96 -6.05
CA VAL A 268 -13.66 22.32 -6.45
C VAL A 268 -12.49 22.93 -7.20
N GLU A 269 -12.74 23.34 -8.46
CA GLU A 269 -11.76 24.09 -9.23
C GLU A 269 -11.81 25.56 -8.83
N ASN A 270 -10.71 26.07 -8.32
CA ASN A 270 -10.56 27.45 -7.92
C ASN A 270 -10.37 28.37 -9.14
N ALA A 271 -10.62 29.66 -8.97
CA ALA A 271 -10.48 30.66 -10.03
C ALA A 271 -9.05 30.80 -10.58
N ASP A 272 -8.04 30.32 -9.86
CA ASP A 272 -6.63 30.28 -10.26
C ASP A 272 -6.23 28.98 -10.97
N GLY A 273 -7.20 28.08 -11.23
CA GLY A 273 -6.98 26.78 -11.86
C GLY A 273 -6.41 25.70 -10.92
N THR A 274 -6.31 25.96 -9.62
CA THR A 274 -6.01 24.95 -8.62
C THR A 274 -7.26 24.18 -8.25
N THR A 275 -7.08 22.92 -7.81
CA THR A 275 -8.18 22.09 -7.32
C THR A 275 -8.03 21.88 -5.83
N THR A 276 -9.10 22.14 -5.08
CA THR A 276 -9.23 21.81 -3.65
C THR A 276 -10.28 20.73 -3.45
N THR A 277 -10.14 19.97 -2.39
CA THR A 277 -11.16 19.01 -1.96
C THR A 277 -12.09 19.70 -0.97
N ASP A 278 -13.39 19.60 -1.20
CA ASP A 278 -14.42 20.12 -0.31
C ASP A 278 -15.18 18.94 0.30
N THR A 279 -15.24 18.92 1.63
CA THR A 279 -15.98 17.92 2.42
C THR A 279 -17.19 18.54 3.15
N SER A 280 -17.42 19.83 2.96
CA SER A 280 -18.45 20.60 3.71
C SER A 280 -19.81 20.58 3.06
N GLU A 281 -19.88 20.45 1.74
CA GLU A 281 -21.13 20.51 1.01
C GLU A 281 -21.58 19.14 0.51
N GLY A 282 -22.83 18.81 0.83
CA GLY A 282 -23.52 17.66 0.28
C GLY A 282 -23.13 16.34 0.91
N CYS A 283 -23.75 15.33 0.35
CA CYS A 283 -23.64 13.96 0.76
C CYS A 283 -23.68 13.14 -0.52
N TYR A 284 -22.51 12.87 -1.08
CA TYR A 284 -22.37 12.21 -2.36
C TYR A 284 -21.52 10.95 -2.20
N ASP A 285 -21.83 9.92 -2.99
CA ASP A 285 -20.91 8.82 -3.20
C ASP A 285 -19.78 9.30 -4.14
N THR A 286 -18.59 9.44 -3.59
CA THR A 286 -17.39 9.90 -4.31
C THR A 286 -16.27 8.87 -4.33
N ASP A 287 -16.49 7.69 -3.73
CA ASP A 287 -15.51 6.60 -3.72
C ASP A 287 -15.79 5.53 -4.80
N TYR A 288 -16.89 5.70 -5.53
CA TYR A 288 -17.31 4.78 -6.61
C TYR A 288 -17.58 3.36 -6.11
N CYS A 289 -18.05 3.20 -4.86
CA CYS A 289 -18.38 1.94 -4.20
C CYS A 289 -19.71 2.08 -3.45
N GLU A 290 -20.82 1.70 -4.09
CA GLU A 290 -22.18 1.81 -3.54
C GLU A 290 -22.39 1.03 -2.22
N ASP A 291 -21.49 0.08 -1.91
CA ASP A 291 -21.52 -0.71 -0.68
C ASP A 291 -20.71 -0.12 0.49
N THR A 292 -20.20 1.11 0.31
CA THR A 292 -19.57 1.94 1.34
C THR A 292 -20.45 3.17 1.61
N PRO A 293 -21.13 3.25 2.75
CA PRO A 293 -22.02 4.39 3.03
C PRO A 293 -21.23 5.70 3.18
N SER A 294 -21.47 6.65 2.29
CA SER A 294 -20.91 8.00 2.39
C SER A 294 -21.54 8.81 3.53
N TYR A 295 -20.77 9.70 4.13
CA TYR A 295 -21.21 10.64 5.16
C TYR A 295 -20.54 12.00 4.98
N ASN A 296 -21.11 13.05 5.58
CA ASN A 296 -20.50 14.37 5.61
C ASN A 296 -19.40 14.41 6.68
N ARG A 297 -18.14 14.47 6.24
CA ARG A 297 -16.98 14.45 7.16
C ARG A 297 -16.92 15.72 8.01
N THR A 298 -17.27 16.87 7.47
CA THR A 298 -17.26 18.16 8.22
C THR A 298 -18.22 18.10 9.39
N GLU A 299 -19.46 17.67 9.17
CA GLU A 299 -20.44 17.49 10.25
C GLU A 299 -19.99 16.48 11.31
N TYR A 300 -19.34 15.39 10.87
CA TYR A 300 -18.77 14.43 11.81
C TYR A 300 -17.63 15.06 12.65
N MET A 301 -16.75 15.85 12.05
CA MET A 301 -15.65 16.50 12.79
C MET A 301 -16.17 17.53 13.80
N GLU A 302 -17.20 18.30 13.47
CA GLU A 302 -17.87 19.22 14.40
C GLU A 302 -18.50 18.46 15.58
N TYR A 303 -19.18 17.34 15.29
CA TYR A 303 -19.73 16.45 16.32
C TYR A 303 -18.64 15.91 17.25
N ILE A 304 -17.54 15.39 16.70
CA ILE A 304 -16.43 14.82 17.49
C ILE A 304 -15.75 15.87 18.34
N GLU A 305 -15.50 17.06 17.81
CA GLU A 305 -14.90 18.15 18.55
C GLU A 305 -15.78 18.55 19.76
N TYR A 306 -17.08 18.70 19.53
CA TYR A 306 -18.04 18.97 20.61
C TYR A 306 -18.11 17.83 21.62
N TYR A 307 -18.18 16.57 21.14
CA TYR A 307 -18.27 15.38 22.00
C TYR A 307 -17.04 15.23 22.90
N MET A 308 -15.84 15.37 22.34
CA MET A 308 -14.58 15.25 23.09
C MET A 308 -14.40 16.37 24.11
N LYS A 309 -14.85 17.60 23.82
CA LYS A 309 -14.83 18.73 24.76
C LYS A 309 -15.83 18.56 25.91
N SER A 310 -16.96 17.91 25.67
CA SER A 310 -18.05 17.76 26.63
C SER A 310 -17.95 16.51 27.50
N HIS A 311 -17.08 15.54 27.16
CA HIS A 311 -16.95 14.26 27.86
C HIS A 311 -15.51 13.99 28.24
N SER A 312 -15.22 13.97 29.55
CA SER A 312 -13.88 13.66 30.09
C SER A 312 -13.45 12.20 29.84
N THR A 313 -14.42 11.30 29.58
CA THR A 313 -14.19 9.90 29.25
C THR A 313 -15.06 9.52 28.04
N PRO A 314 -14.57 9.80 26.82
CA PRO A 314 -15.32 9.48 25.61
C PRO A 314 -15.55 7.97 25.48
N ARG A 315 -16.76 7.59 25.05
CA ARG A 315 -17.07 6.19 24.75
C ARG A 315 -16.66 5.90 23.30
N LEU A 316 -15.90 4.82 23.10
CA LEU A 316 -15.44 4.40 21.78
C LEU A 316 -16.56 4.31 20.76
N GLN A 317 -17.69 3.72 21.15
CA GLN A 317 -18.86 3.59 20.27
C GLN A 317 -19.36 4.94 19.73
N ASN A 318 -19.39 6.00 20.56
CA ASN A 318 -19.84 7.32 20.10
C ASN A 318 -18.81 7.99 19.19
N VAL A 319 -17.53 7.72 19.42
CA VAL A 319 -16.44 8.24 18.57
C VAL A 319 -16.42 7.57 17.20
N LEU A 320 -16.79 6.30 17.14
CA LEU A 320 -16.85 5.53 15.88
C LEU A 320 -18.14 5.78 15.09
N LEU A 321 -19.19 6.34 15.72
CA LEU A 321 -20.50 6.48 15.09
C LEU A 321 -20.44 7.43 13.88
N ARG A 322 -21.04 6.99 12.79
CA ARG A 322 -21.25 7.78 11.57
C ARG A 322 -22.76 7.89 11.29
N THR A 323 -23.16 9.07 10.85
CA THR A 323 -24.48 9.31 10.29
C THR A 323 -24.32 9.39 8.78
N PRO A 324 -24.74 8.35 8.03
CA PRO A 324 -24.58 8.33 6.59
C PRO A 324 -25.53 9.28 5.90
N CYS A 325 -25.24 9.57 4.63
CA CYS A 325 -26.12 10.35 3.74
C CYS A 325 -27.48 9.66 3.57
N GLU A 326 -27.47 8.35 3.51
CA GLU A 326 -28.66 7.52 3.39
C GLU A 326 -28.50 6.25 4.26
N GLY A 327 -29.60 5.78 4.84
CA GLY A 327 -29.62 4.54 5.63
C GLY A 327 -29.41 4.78 7.13
N ASP A 328 -29.08 3.69 7.83
CA ASP A 328 -28.94 3.68 9.29
C ASP A 328 -27.52 4.04 9.74
N ASN A 329 -27.40 4.63 10.92
CA ASN A 329 -26.11 4.91 11.54
C ASN A 329 -25.28 3.64 11.69
N TYR A 330 -23.96 3.78 11.48
CA TYR A 330 -23.02 2.68 11.57
C TYR A 330 -21.76 3.05 12.35
N LEU A 331 -20.99 2.05 12.76
CA LEU A 331 -19.68 2.25 13.37
C LEU A 331 -18.60 2.18 12.29
N SER A 332 -17.76 3.22 12.22
CA SER A 332 -16.68 3.30 11.26
C SER A 332 -15.70 2.14 11.41
N ALA A 333 -15.53 1.37 10.34
CA ALA A 333 -14.61 0.24 10.27
C ALA A 333 -13.83 0.18 8.95
N ASN A 334 -14.21 0.97 7.94
CA ASN A 334 -13.58 0.95 6.63
C ASN A 334 -12.15 1.48 6.69
N ILE A 335 -11.20 0.84 5.97
CA ILE A 335 -9.81 1.29 5.91
C ILE A 335 -9.68 2.66 5.22
N MET A 336 -10.67 3.04 4.39
CA MET A 336 -10.67 4.31 3.66
C MET A 336 -11.42 5.43 4.39
N ASP A 337 -11.74 5.24 5.67
CA ASP A 337 -12.28 6.29 6.53
C ASP A 337 -11.17 7.00 7.30
N TYR A 338 -11.46 8.19 7.86
CA TYR A 338 -10.50 9.05 8.56
C TYR A 338 -10.74 9.10 10.06
N SER A 339 -9.70 9.58 10.76
CA SER A 339 -9.74 9.89 12.18
C SER A 339 -10.01 8.66 13.04
N TYR A 340 -11.15 8.63 13.71
CA TYR A 340 -11.52 7.51 14.57
C TYR A 340 -12.28 6.45 13.77
N THR A 341 -11.58 5.45 13.31
CA THR A 341 -12.13 4.27 12.64
C THR A 341 -11.50 2.99 13.22
N LEU A 342 -12.22 1.87 13.15
CA LEU A 342 -11.62 0.57 13.41
C LEU A 342 -10.64 0.18 12.29
N GLY A 343 -10.80 0.71 11.07
CA GLY A 343 -9.84 0.63 9.98
C GLY A 343 -9.42 -0.78 9.58
N TYR A 344 -10.37 -1.70 9.43
CA TYR A 344 -10.06 -3.07 8.99
C TYR A 344 -10.96 -3.56 7.85
N LYS A 345 -12.10 -2.88 7.60
CA LYS A 345 -13.09 -3.35 6.63
C LYS A 345 -12.73 -2.92 5.22
N ILE A 346 -12.80 -3.87 4.32
CA ILE A 346 -12.77 -3.68 2.87
C ILE A 346 -14.09 -4.25 2.33
N SER A 347 -14.82 -3.49 1.53
CA SER A 347 -16.09 -3.90 0.96
C SER A 347 -15.90 -4.75 -0.31
N ALA A 348 -16.97 -5.36 -0.80
CA ALA A 348 -16.92 -6.16 -2.03
C ALA A 348 -16.60 -5.32 -3.27
N GLN A 349 -17.14 -4.11 -3.36
CA GLN A 349 -16.85 -3.21 -4.48
C GLN A 349 -15.44 -2.60 -4.37
N GLN A 350 -14.97 -2.30 -3.17
CA GLN A 350 -13.56 -1.92 -2.95
C GLN A 350 -12.60 -3.04 -3.38
N LYS A 351 -12.87 -4.29 -2.99
CA LYS A 351 -12.12 -5.45 -3.48
C LYS A 351 -12.12 -5.53 -5.00
N ALA A 352 -13.28 -5.36 -5.64
CA ALA A 352 -13.39 -5.41 -7.10
C ALA A 352 -12.54 -4.31 -7.77
N ARG A 353 -12.51 -3.09 -7.20
CA ARG A 353 -11.63 -2.00 -7.69
C ARG A 353 -10.15 -2.37 -7.54
N ILE A 354 -9.71 -2.85 -6.38
CA ILE A 354 -8.34 -3.31 -6.16
C ILE A 354 -7.97 -4.40 -7.17
N ARG A 355 -8.84 -5.40 -7.35
CA ARG A 355 -8.59 -6.50 -8.30
C ARG A 355 -8.49 -6.00 -9.74
N ASN A 356 -9.31 -5.02 -10.14
CA ASN A 356 -9.20 -4.40 -11.46
C ASN A 356 -7.85 -3.71 -11.66
N VAL A 357 -7.39 -2.93 -10.66
CA VAL A 357 -6.06 -2.29 -10.66
C VAL A 357 -4.96 -3.34 -10.82
N MET A 358 -5.02 -4.44 -10.05
CA MET A 358 -4.07 -5.54 -10.14
C MET A 358 -4.04 -6.15 -11.54
N TYR A 359 -5.21 -6.31 -12.17
CA TYR A 359 -5.33 -6.94 -13.50
C TYR A 359 -4.84 -6.07 -14.65
N TYR A 360 -4.97 -4.73 -14.57
CA TYR A 360 -4.85 -3.88 -15.74
C TYR A 360 -3.94 -2.66 -15.59
N SER A 361 -3.72 -2.14 -14.38
CA SER A 361 -2.99 -0.88 -14.20
C SER A 361 -1.48 -1.06 -14.37
N PRO A 362 -0.81 -0.14 -15.09
CA PRO A 362 0.65 -0.09 -15.12
C PRO A 362 1.21 0.40 -13.76
N LEU A 363 2.51 0.23 -13.55
CA LEU A 363 3.24 0.64 -12.35
C LEU A 363 2.75 -0.03 -11.06
N ILE A 364 2.10 -1.17 -11.19
CA ILE A 364 1.68 -2.03 -10.06
C ILE A 364 2.32 -3.41 -10.29
N PRO A 365 3.00 -4.00 -9.31
CA PRO A 365 3.64 -5.30 -9.44
C PRO A 365 2.68 -6.44 -9.77
N GLY A 366 3.19 -7.49 -10.37
CA GLY A 366 2.47 -8.74 -10.63
C GLY A 366 1.91 -8.89 -12.05
N PRO A 367 1.43 -10.10 -12.40
CA PRO A 367 0.97 -10.43 -13.74
C PRO A 367 -0.31 -9.69 -14.12
N LYS A 368 -0.48 -9.41 -15.42
CA LYS A 368 -1.58 -8.62 -15.97
C LYS A 368 -2.42 -9.40 -16.97
N LYS A 369 -3.74 -9.27 -16.92
CA LYS A 369 -4.69 -9.88 -17.88
C LYS A 369 -4.53 -9.32 -19.30
N ASN A 370 -4.04 -8.11 -19.45
CA ASN A 370 -3.84 -7.46 -20.74
C ASN A 370 -2.50 -7.81 -21.44
N GLY A 371 -1.75 -8.80 -20.89
CA GLY A 371 -0.45 -9.21 -21.43
C GLY A 371 0.66 -8.17 -21.24
N ALA A 372 0.43 -7.14 -20.44
CA ALA A 372 1.45 -6.17 -20.02
C ALA A 372 2.30 -6.82 -18.95
N ASN A 373 3.28 -7.65 -19.35
CA ASN A 373 4.25 -8.19 -18.41
C ASN A 373 5.30 -7.14 -18.11
N THR A 374 5.70 -7.05 -16.88
CA THR A 374 6.65 -6.09 -16.34
C THR A 374 8.02 -6.14 -17.01
N ARG A 375 8.42 -7.29 -17.56
CA ARG A 375 9.70 -7.50 -18.27
C ARG A 375 9.58 -7.68 -19.78
N ALA A 376 8.38 -7.84 -20.32
CA ALA A 376 8.24 -8.12 -21.76
C ALA A 376 8.22 -6.83 -22.55
N ALA A 377 9.29 -6.63 -23.21
CA ALA A 377 9.53 -6.04 -24.51
C ALA A 377 8.36 -5.34 -25.20
N GLY A 378 8.62 -4.12 -25.65
CA GLY A 378 8.14 -3.76 -26.94
C GLY A 378 7.24 -2.57 -27.09
N TYR A 379 7.28 -1.60 -26.20
CA TYR A 379 6.97 -0.24 -26.62
C TYR A 379 7.95 0.71 -25.93
N GLU A 380 9.01 1.02 -26.64
CA GLU A 380 9.92 2.09 -26.26
C GLU A 380 9.31 3.43 -26.72
N ALA A 381 8.42 3.97 -25.91
CA ALA A 381 8.17 5.40 -26.00
C ALA A 381 9.46 6.08 -25.54
N GLU A 382 10.12 6.75 -26.46
CA GLU A 382 11.28 7.55 -26.13
C GLU A 382 10.83 8.77 -25.32
N GLY A 383 11.48 9.01 -24.15
CA GLY A 383 11.33 10.21 -23.35
C GLY A 383 10.39 10.08 -22.14
N LYS A 384 10.19 11.20 -21.44
CA LYS A 384 9.33 11.30 -20.26
C LYS A 384 7.87 11.35 -20.67
N LEU A 385 7.03 10.58 -19.99
CA LEU A 385 5.58 10.64 -20.16
C LEU A 385 5.02 11.85 -19.41
N ASP A 386 4.03 12.51 -20.01
CA ASP A 386 3.30 13.59 -19.36
C ASP A 386 2.08 13.02 -18.61
N LEU A 387 2.38 12.28 -17.57
CA LEU A 387 1.39 11.66 -16.67
C LEU A 387 1.46 12.36 -15.33
N LYS A 388 0.41 13.11 -14.99
CA LYS A 388 0.25 13.73 -13.69
C LYS A 388 -0.57 12.78 -12.81
N PRO A 389 0.00 12.19 -11.76
CA PRO A 389 -0.75 11.31 -10.87
C PRO A 389 -1.70 12.12 -10.00
N ILE A 390 -2.80 11.49 -9.60
CA ILE A 390 -3.60 11.97 -8.48
C ILE A 390 -2.79 11.72 -7.21
N VAL A 391 -2.61 12.76 -6.41
CA VAL A 391 -2.01 12.67 -5.05
C VAL A 391 -3.14 12.83 -4.06
N ILE A 392 -3.28 11.85 -3.16
CA ILE A 392 -4.35 11.83 -2.16
C ILE A 392 -3.75 11.64 -0.77
N LYS A 393 -4.34 12.28 0.25
CA LYS A 393 -3.86 12.29 1.63
C LYS A 393 -5.00 12.02 2.59
#